data_a33b115bc82be569fd1e98f6a0c05714
#
_entry.id   a33b115bc82be569fd1e98f6a0c05714
#
_cell.length_a   1.000
_cell.length_b   1.000
_cell.length_c   1.000
_cell.angle_alpha   90.00
_cell.angle_beta   90.00
_cell.angle_gamma   90.00
#
_symmetry.space_group_name_H-M   'P 1'
#
loop_
_entity.id
_entity.type
_entity.pdbx_description
1 polymer ?
#
loop_
_entity_poly.entity_id
_entity_poly.type
_entity_poly.pdbx_seq_one_letter_code
_entity_poly.pdbx_strand_id
1 'polypeptide(L)'
;IYLSLNKQEESKKIYKEVISSKNKFYSILALNNIIDNDLEQNNEEVLELFDIVENIKIENEQKNLIKLKKALYLIKISRDNEGKKLLDEIISDDSIWKEAASAISKF
;
A
#
# COMPACT_ATOMS: atom_id res chain seq x y z
N ILE A 1 22.54 15.86 0.92
CA ILE A 1 22.28 14.53 0.33
C ILE A 1 22.50 13.41 1.37
N TYR A 2 23.61 13.40 2.04
CA TYR A 2 23.87 12.40 3.09
C TYR A 2 22.85 12.47 4.21
N LEU A 3 22.53 13.69 4.64
CA LEU A 3 21.52 13.88 5.67
C LEU A 3 20.15 13.38 5.22
N SER A 4 19.82 13.57 3.94
CA SER A 4 18.56 13.09 3.39
C SER A 4 18.49 11.56 3.38
N LEU A 5 19.57 10.89 3.01
CA LEU A 5 19.63 9.43 3.01
C LEU A 5 19.52 8.86 4.41
N ASN A 6 20.24 9.46 5.37
CA ASN A 6 20.16 9.03 6.77
C ASN A 6 18.78 9.24 7.35
N LYS A 7 18.15 10.38 7.04
CA LYS A 7 16.79 10.65 7.47
C LYS A 7 15.79 9.69 6.86
N GLN A 8 15.98 9.31 5.59
CA GLN A 8 15.13 8.33 4.92
C GLN A 8 15.21 6.97 5.61
N GLU A 9 16.40 6.52 5.94
CA GLU A 9 16.57 5.24 6.64
C GLU A 9 15.96 5.28 8.04
N GLU A 10 16.13 6.37 8.76
CA GLU A 10 15.51 6.55 10.08
C GLU A 10 13.99 6.58 9.97
N SER A 11 13.46 7.32 8.99
CA SER A 11 12.02 7.42 8.76
C SER A 11 11.44 6.06 8.40
N LYS A 12 12.11 5.32 7.53
CA LYS A 12 11.69 3.97 7.15
C LYS A 12 11.59 3.06 8.37
N LYS A 13 12.58 3.09 9.23
CA LYS A 13 12.61 2.28 10.45
C LYS A 13 11.45 2.63 11.37
N ILE A 14 11.23 3.92 11.60
CA ILE A 14 10.14 4.40 12.45
C ILE A 14 8.79 3.98 11.88
N TYR A 15 8.59 4.18 10.58
CA TYR A 15 7.33 3.81 9.93
C TYR A 15 7.07 2.30 10.00
N LYS A 16 8.10 1.48 9.83
CA LYS A 16 7.96 0.04 9.97
C LYS A 16 7.58 -0.37 11.39
N GLU A 17 8.15 0.30 12.38
CA GLU A 17 7.78 0.08 13.79
C GLU A 17 6.32 0.45 14.04
N VAL A 18 5.86 1.57 13.48
CA VAL A 18 4.47 2.02 13.59
C VAL A 18 3.54 0.98 12.96
N ILE A 19 3.88 0.47 11.78
CA ILE A 19 3.07 -0.56 11.09
C ILE A 19 3.02 -1.83 11.93
N SER A 20 4.14 -2.23 12.51
CA SER A 20 4.21 -3.41 13.37
C SER A 20 3.38 -3.28 14.64
N SER A 21 3.13 -2.06 15.10
CA SER A 21 2.26 -1.81 16.25
C SER A 21 0.80 -2.11 15.96
N LYS A 22 0.43 -2.18 14.69
CA LYS A 22 -0.93 -2.46 14.19
C LYS A 22 -1.96 -1.42 14.63
N ASN A 23 -1.52 -0.20 14.90
CA ASN A 23 -2.42 0.92 15.14
C ASN A 23 -3.13 1.27 13.84
N LYS A 24 -4.47 1.21 13.83
CA LYS A 24 -5.24 1.35 12.60
C LYS A 24 -5.11 2.70 11.89
N PHE A 25 -4.84 3.77 12.64
CA PHE A 25 -4.66 5.09 12.03
C PHE A 25 -3.23 5.32 11.57
N TYR A 26 -2.28 5.13 12.48
CA TYR A 26 -0.87 5.44 12.21
C TYR A 26 -0.22 4.45 11.26
N SER A 27 -0.66 3.19 11.27
CA SER A 27 -0.11 2.18 10.35
C SER A 27 -0.43 2.52 8.89
N ILE A 28 -1.65 3.01 8.62
CA ILE A 28 -2.03 3.42 7.26
C ILE A 28 -1.21 4.63 6.83
N LEU A 29 -1.06 5.62 7.70
CA LEU A 29 -0.24 6.80 7.40
C LEU A 29 1.22 6.43 7.15
N ALA A 30 1.76 5.54 7.98
CA ALA A 30 3.14 5.09 7.83
C ALA A 30 3.35 4.35 6.52
N LEU A 31 2.42 3.46 6.14
CA LEU A 31 2.49 2.76 4.87
C LEU A 31 2.45 3.73 3.70
N ASN A 32 1.53 4.70 3.73
CA ASN A 32 1.44 5.72 2.70
C ASN A 32 2.75 6.50 2.55
N ASN A 33 3.37 6.87 3.66
CA ASN A 33 4.64 7.60 3.62
C ASN A 33 5.77 6.76 3.02
N ILE A 34 5.82 5.48 3.35
CA ILE A 34 6.83 4.58 2.78
C ILE A 34 6.67 4.48 1.26
N ILE A 35 5.44 4.33 0.79
CA ILE A 35 5.15 4.17 -0.63
C ILE A 35 5.35 5.49 -1.38
N ASP A 36 4.76 6.58 -0.89
CA ASP A 36 4.79 7.87 -1.58
C ASP A 36 6.20 8.46 -1.68
N ASN A 37 7.04 8.18 -0.68
CA ASN A 37 8.42 8.69 -0.65
C ASN A 37 9.44 7.62 -1.08
N ASP A 38 8.96 6.47 -1.53
CA ASP A 38 9.81 5.39 -2.03
C ASP A 38 10.92 5.01 -1.04
N LEU A 39 10.55 4.89 0.23
CA LEU A 39 11.51 4.66 1.31
C LEU A 39 12.02 3.23 1.36
N GLU A 40 11.27 2.25 0.87
CA GLU A 40 11.68 0.86 0.86
C GLU A 40 11.94 0.39 -0.56
N GLN A 41 13.14 -0.12 -0.81
CA GLN A 41 13.56 -0.59 -2.14
C GLN A 41 13.27 -2.06 -2.38
N ASN A 42 13.06 -2.84 -1.32
CA ASN A 42 12.76 -4.27 -1.45
C ASN A 42 11.27 -4.47 -1.64
N ASN A 43 10.89 -4.94 -2.84
CA ASN A 43 9.49 -5.11 -3.21
C ASN A 43 8.76 -6.09 -2.29
N GLU A 44 9.41 -7.17 -1.89
CA GLU A 44 8.78 -8.16 -1.02
C GLU A 44 8.50 -7.59 0.37
N GLU A 45 9.39 -6.73 0.88
CA GLU A 45 9.14 -6.06 2.15
C GLU A 45 7.96 -5.09 2.06
N VAL A 46 7.83 -4.36 0.96
CA VAL A 46 6.67 -3.48 0.76
C VAL A 46 5.38 -4.30 0.74
N LEU A 47 5.38 -5.43 0.05
CA LEU A 47 4.21 -6.31 0.00
C LEU A 47 3.86 -6.88 1.37
N GLU A 48 4.86 -7.21 2.18
CA GLU A 48 4.62 -7.63 3.57
C GLU A 48 3.95 -6.54 4.39
N LEU A 49 4.40 -5.29 4.21
CA LEU A 49 3.79 -4.16 4.91
C LEU A 49 2.33 -3.98 4.52
N PHE A 50 2.00 -4.13 3.24
CA PHE A 50 0.61 -4.14 2.78
C PHE A 50 -0.19 -5.24 3.48
N ASP A 51 0.36 -6.44 3.57
CA ASP A 51 -0.32 -7.58 4.21
C ASP A 51 -0.60 -7.29 5.68
N ILE A 52 0.36 -6.72 6.39
CA ILE A 52 0.16 -6.38 7.81
C ILE A 52 -0.98 -5.38 7.95
N VAL A 53 -1.00 -4.33 7.13
CA VAL A 53 -2.03 -3.29 7.20
C VAL A 53 -3.40 -3.85 6.81
N GLU A 54 -3.46 -4.70 5.78
CA GLU A 54 -4.72 -5.33 5.36
C GLU A 54 -5.33 -6.20 6.45
N ASN A 55 -4.50 -6.78 7.32
CA ASN A 55 -4.97 -7.64 8.40
C ASN A 55 -5.35 -6.87 9.66
N ILE A 56 -5.14 -5.57 9.70
CA ILE A 56 -5.63 -4.72 10.78
C ILE A 56 -7.14 -4.56 10.61
N LYS A 57 -7.86 -4.51 11.71
CA LYS A 57 -9.31 -4.37 11.69
C LYS A 57 -9.67 -2.92 11.37
N ILE A 58 -9.94 -2.64 10.10
CA ILE A 58 -10.27 -1.31 9.57
C ILE A 58 -11.57 -1.40 8.76
N GLU A 59 -12.13 -0.24 8.44
CA GLU A 59 -13.35 -0.16 7.64
C GLU A 59 -13.14 -0.71 6.24
N ASN A 60 -14.22 -1.26 5.66
CA ASN A 60 -14.17 -1.92 4.35
C ASN A 60 -13.64 -1.00 3.25
N GLU A 61 -14.06 0.25 3.24
CA GLU A 61 -13.62 1.19 2.21
C GLU A 61 -12.15 1.59 2.38
N GLN A 62 -11.65 1.61 3.60
CA GLN A 62 -10.22 1.81 3.84
C GLN A 62 -9.41 0.60 3.35
N LYS A 63 -9.92 -0.61 3.56
CA LYS A 63 -9.28 -1.82 3.02
C LYS A 63 -9.24 -1.79 1.50
N ASN A 64 -10.32 -1.35 0.87
CA ASN A 64 -10.38 -1.24 -0.58
C ASN A 64 -9.42 -0.19 -1.12
N LEU A 65 -9.25 0.93 -0.41
CA LEU A 65 -8.26 1.92 -0.77
C LEU A 65 -6.84 1.34 -0.69
N ILE A 66 -6.55 0.57 0.35
CA ILE A 66 -5.25 -0.09 0.50
C ILE A 66 -5.04 -1.11 -0.62
N LYS A 67 -6.07 -1.88 -0.97
CA LYS A 67 -6.01 -2.80 -2.12
C LYS A 67 -5.73 -2.06 -3.42
N LEU A 68 -6.36 -0.90 -3.61
CA LEU A 68 -6.14 -0.08 -4.79
C LEU A 68 -4.68 0.36 -4.87
N LYS A 69 -4.12 0.82 -3.77
CA LYS A 69 -2.72 1.23 -3.70
C LYS A 69 -1.78 0.05 -3.94
N LYS A 70 -2.11 -1.10 -3.37
CA LYS A 70 -1.33 -2.33 -3.59
C LYS A 70 -1.37 -2.75 -5.06
N ALA A 71 -2.54 -2.66 -5.70
CA ALA A 71 -2.68 -2.98 -7.11
C ALA A 71 -1.81 -2.08 -7.98
N LEU A 72 -1.83 -0.78 -7.71
CA LEU A 72 -0.97 0.18 -8.42
C LEU A 72 0.51 -0.14 -8.22
N TYR A 73 0.89 -0.50 -7.00
CA TYR A 73 2.27 -0.87 -6.70
C TYR A 73 2.68 -2.13 -7.45
N LEU A 74 1.81 -3.15 -7.48
CA LEU A 74 2.07 -4.40 -8.21
C LEU A 74 2.26 -4.15 -9.71
N ILE A 75 1.43 -3.29 -10.28
CA ILE A 75 1.57 -2.91 -11.69
C ILE A 75 2.90 -2.19 -11.91
N LYS A 76 3.27 -1.30 -11.01
CA LYS A 76 4.54 -0.56 -11.08
C LYS A 76 5.74 -1.50 -11.12
N ILE A 77 5.70 -2.60 -10.38
CA ILE A 77 6.79 -3.57 -10.32
C ILE A 77 6.62 -4.72 -11.32
N SER A 78 5.78 -4.51 -12.33
CA SER A 78 5.54 -5.46 -13.43
C SER A 78 4.84 -6.76 -13.03
N ARG A 79 4.09 -6.73 -11.93
CA ARG A 79 3.25 -7.86 -11.50
C ARG A 79 1.79 -7.55 -11.84
N ASP A 80 1.54 -7.33 -13.13
CA ASP A 80 0.27 -6.83 -13.63
C ASP A 80 -0.90 -7.76 -13.34
N ASN A 81 -0.71 -9.08 -13.46
CA ASN A 81 -1.78 -10.04 -13.23
C ASN A 81 -2.28 -10.00 -11.79
N GLU A 82 -1.36 -9.88 -10.84
CA GLU A 82 -1.72 -9.77 -9.43
C GLU A 82 -2.42 -8.45 -9.15
N GLY A 83 -1.94 -7.37 -9.76
CA GLY A 83 -2.57 -6.05 -9.62
C GLY A 83 -4.00 -6.05 -10.16
N LYS A 84 -4.20 -6.61 -11.34
CA LYS A 84 -5.53 -6.68 -11.97
C LYS A 84 -6.50 -7.51 -11.14
N LYS A 85 -6.03 -8.57 -10.51
CA LYS A 85 -6.85 -9.40 -9.63
C LYS A 85 -7.40 -8.58 -8.46
N LEU A 86 -6.56 -7.74 -7.85
CA LEU A 86 -6.99 -6.85 -6.77
C LEU A 86 -7.99 -5.81 -7.26
N LEU A 87 -7.78 -5.25 -8.45
CA LEU A 87 -8.73 -4.31 -9.05
C LEU A 87 -10.09 -4.96 -9.27
N ASP A 88 -10.11 -6.20 -9.73
CA ASP A 88 -11.35 -6.95 -9.92
C ASP A 88 -12.07 -7.18 -8.59
N GLU A 89 -11.34 -7.43 -7.52
CA GLU A 89 -11.93 -7.57 -6.19
C GLU A 89 -12.63 -6.27 -5.74
N ILE A 90 -11.99 -5.12 -5.99
CA ILE A 90 -12.58 -3.82 -5.65
C ILE A 90 -13.84 -3.57 -6.46
N ILE A 91 -13.82 -3.88 -7.75
CA ILE A 91 -14.96 -3.71 -8.64
C ILE A 91 -16.12 -4.62 -8.19
N SER A 92 -15.82 -5.86 -7.86
CA SER A 92 -16.81 -6.85 -7.41
C SER A 92 -17.44 -6.48 -6.07
N ASP A 93 -16.71 -5.78 -5.22
CA ASP A 93 -17.17 -5.37 -3.90
C ASP A 93 -18.07 -4.14 -3.93
N ASP A 94 -18.31 -3.58 -5.11
CA ASP A 94 -19.10 -2.36 -5.29
C ASP A 94 -18.66 -1.20 -4.39
N SER A 95 -17.35 -1.09 -4.23
CA SER A 95 -16.70 -0.06 -3.42
C SER A 95 -16.86 1.33 -4.02
N ILE A 96 -16.71 2.38 -3.19
CA ILE A 96 -16.61 3.75 -3.68
C ILE A 96 -15.39 3.92 -4.61
N TRP A 97 -14.42 3.01 -4.56
CA TRP A 97 -13.23 3.01 -5.41
C TRP A 97 -13.39 2.22 -6.71
N LYS A 98 -14.60 1.72 -6.96
CA LYS A 98 -14.91 0.88 -8.12
C LYS A 98 -14.57 1.56 -9.44
N GLU A 99 -14.94 2.82 -9.60
CA GLU A 99 -14.70 3.56 -10.84
C GLU A 99 -13.21 3.77 -11.07
N ALA A 100 -12.47 4.12 -10.01
CA ALA A 100 -11.02 4.26 -10.08
C ALA A 100 -10.37 2.94 -10.48
N ALA A 101 -10.78 1.84 -9.86
CA ALA A 101 -10.26 0.50 -10.17
C ALA A 101 -10.57 0.12 -11.61
N SER A 102 -11.77 0.41 -12.09
CA SER A 102 -12.17 0.13 -13.50
C SER A 102 -11.31 0.93 -14.47
N ALA A 103 -11.06 2.21 -14.19
CA ALA A 103 -10.23 3.05 -15.03
C ALA A 103 -8.81 2.52 -15.12
N ILE A 104 -8.25 2.10 -13.99
CA ILE A 104 -6.88 1.56 -13.93
C ILE A 104 -6.80 0.22 -14.68
N SER A 105 -7.81 -0.64 -14.54
CA SER A 105 -7.79 -1.97 -15.16
C SER A 105 -7.84 -1.92 -16.68
N LYS A 106 -8.23 -0.78 -17.27
CA LYS A 106 -8.26 -0.59 -18.72
C LYS A 106 -6.90 -0.29 -19.32
N PHE A 107 -5.95 0.08 -18.50
CA PHE A 107 -4.57 0.28 -18.96
C PHE A 107 -3.85 -1.05 -18.97
#